data_dbd8714a0e3cc44688981a1686061e60
#
_entry.id   dbd8714a0e3cc44688981a1686061e60
#
_cell.length_a   1.000
_cell.length_b   1.000
_cell.length_c   1.000
_cell.angle_alpha   90.00
_cell.angle_beta   90.00
_cell.angle_gamma   90.00
#
_symmetry.space_group_name_H-M   'P 1'
#
loop_
_entity.id
_entity.type
_entity.pdbx_description
1 polymer ?
#
loop_
_entity_poly.entity_id
_entity_poly.type
_entity_poly.pdbx_seq_one_letter_code
_entity_poly.pdbx_strand_id
1 'polypeptide(L)'
;MLSYITTYGLILFYYSLFLLAIATAYKSGGGQLKDILTEKGEPGILFMRLIAGIFFLGLCTATISAKRNITSEVFTPAWCEYQTQLWALIAAAIIMGTLSASKEIFPAENSKHSLPLYFPLSFILVRTLFLIVYEFFFRGVVLFVMIEDLGVITAVMVNLILYASIHWFDNRERYGSVIMGIILCEASIYYQSVWPAILIHLSFALSHEIFLIINNKSLIKKSWS
;
A
#
# COMPACT_ATOMS: atom_id res chain seq x y z
N MET A 1 21.47 23.65 -2.58
CA MET A 1 21.61 22.72 -3.72
C MET A 1 22.07 21.33 -3.29
N LEU A 2 23.17 21.16 -2.54
CA LEU A 2 23.64 19.81 -2.10
C LEU A 2 22.59 19.03 -1.26
N SER A 3 21.84 19.71 -0.40
CA SER A 3 20.79 19.09 0.43
C SER A 3 19.64 18.48 -0.39
N TYR A 4 19.25 19.13 -1.48
CA TYR A 4 18.20 18.63 -2.38
C TYR A 4 18.66 17.37 -3.11
N ILE A 5 19.86 17.40 -3.72
CA ILE A 5 20.44 16.26 -4.45
C ILE A 5 20.50 15.04 -3.54
N THR A 6 20.91 15.19 -2.27
CA THR A 6 20.97 14.08 -1.33
C THR A 6 19.59 13.56 -0.92
N THR A 7 18.56 14.42 -0.78
CA THR A 7 17.19 14.01 -0.44
C THR A 7 16.56 13.18 -1.56
N TYR A 8 16.60 13.69 -2.77
CA TYR A 8 16.06 12.96 -3.94
C TYR A 8 16.87 11.70 -4.26
N GLY A 9 18.19 11.75 -4.08
CA GLY A 9 19.04 10.56 -4.21
C GLY A 9 18.68 9.46 -3.23
N LEU A 10 18.36 9.78 -1.97
CA LEU A 10 17.89 8.83 -0.97
C LEU A 10 16.52 8.26 -1.33
N ILE A 11 15.56 9.11 -1.74
CA ILE A 11 14.23 8.65 -2.20
C ILE A 11 14.40 7.64 -3.32
N LEU A 12 15.12 7.99 -4.38
CA LEU A 12 15.32 7.12 -5.53
C LEU A 12 16.06 5.83 -5.19
N PHE A 13 17.07 5.90 -4.32
CA PHE A 13 17.83 4.72 -3.89
C PHE A 13 16.95 3.70 -3.16
N TYR A 14 16.27 4.10 -2.08
CA TYR A 14 15.42 3.19 -1.32
C TYR A 14 14.21 2.72 -2.12
N TYR A 15 13.64 3.59 -2.93
CA TYR A 15 12.57 3.25 -3.84
C TYR A 15 13.00 2.19 -4.87
N SER A 16 14.20 2.33 -5.44
CA SER A 16 14.75 1.33 -6.39
C SER A 16 14.98 -0.03 -5.74
N LEU A 17 15.46 -0.08 -4.49
CA LEU A 17 15.60 -1.32 -3.73
C LEU A 17 14.23 -1.96 -3.49
N PHE A 18 13.22 -1.18 -3.17
CA PHE A 18 11.86 -1.68 -3.02
C PHE A 18 11.28 -2.19 -4.35
N LEU A 19 11.47 -1.48 -5.47
CA LEU A 19 11.05 -1.96 -6.79
C LEU A 19 11.74 -3.28 -7.18
N LEU A 20 13.02 -3.43 -6.86
CA LEU A 20 13.74 -4.67 -7.09
C LEU A 20 13.13 -5.83 -6.28
N ALA A 21 12.78 -5.59 -5.01
CA ALA A 21 12.12 -6.58 -4.17
C ALA A 21 10.74 -6.99 -4.73
N ILE A 22 9.96 -6.03 -5.26
CA ILE A 22 8.69 -6.31 -5.93
C ILE A 22 8.92 -7.14 -7.19
N ALA A 23 9.83 -6.71 -8.06
CA ALA A 23 10.11 -7.40 -9.32
C ALA A 23 10.54 -8.86 -9.10
N THR A 24 11.37 -9.12 -8.08
CA THR A 24 11.78 -10.47 -7.71
C THR A 24 10.60 -11.29 -7.18
N ALA A 25 9.75 -10.73 -6.32
CA ALA A 25 8.57 -11.41 -5.80
C ALA A 25 7.59 -11.80 -6.92
N TYR A 26 7.31 -10.91 -7.87
CA TYR A 26 6.44 -11.22 -9.01
C TYR A 26 7.01 -12.31 -9.91
N LYS A 27 8.33 -12.29 -10.18
CA LYS A 27 9.00 -13.36 -10.97
C LYS A 27 8.92 -14.72 -10.27
N SER A 28 8.88 -14.74 -8.94
CA SER A 28 8.82 -15.97 -8.15
C SER A 28 7.38 -16.41 -7.82
N GLY A 29 6.36 -15.79 -8.41
CA GLY A 29 4.96 -16.16 -8.22
C GLY A 29 4.35 -15.78 -6.87
N GLY A 30 4.96 -14.83 -6.13
CA GLY A 30 4.48 -14.39 -4.81
C GLY A 30 4.05 -12.91 -4.78
N GLY A 31 3.58 -12.40 -5.93
CA GLY A 31 3.28 -10.97 -6.06
C GLY A 31 2.08 -10.50 -5.25
N GLN A 32 1.04 -11.31 -5.11
CA GLN A 32 -0.25 -10.90 -4.53
C GLN A 32 -0.89 -12.01 -3.70
N LEU A 33 -1.85 -11.63 -2.82
CA LEU A 33 -2.65 -12.59 -2.06
C LEU A 33 -3.41 -13.56 -2.98
N LYS A 34 -3.95 -13.07 -4.10
CA LYS A 34 -4.64 -13.91 -5.09
C LYS A 34 -3.74 -15.02 -5.64
N ASP A 35 -2.44 -14.78 -5.82
CA ASP A 35 -1.50 -15.79 -6.31
C ASP A 35 -1.37 -16.94 -5.29
N ILE A 36 -1.39 -16.59 -4.00
CA ILE A 36 -1.38 -17.59 -2.92
C ILE A 36 -2.70 -18.37 -2.89
N LEU A 37 -3.84 -17.69 -3.00
CA LEU A 37 -5.16 -18.31 -3.00
C LEU A 37 -5.44 -19.14 -4.25
N THR A 38 -4.72 -18.90 -5.36
CA THR A 38 -4.80 -19.69 -6.60
C THR A 38 -3.68 -20.70 -6.78
N GLU A 39 -2.89 -20.94 -5.74
CA GLU A 39 -1.75 -21.88 -5.72
C GLU A 39 -0.65 -21.58 -6.76
N LYS A 40 -0.60 -20.35 -7.24
CA LYS A 40 0.44 -19.87 -8.17
C LYS A 40 1.63 -19.24 -7.46
N GLY A 41 1.54 -19.06 -6.14
CA GLY A 41 2.54 -18.35 -5.38
C GLY A 41 2.82 -18.96 -4.00
N GLU A 42 3.90 -18.53 -3.39
CA GLU A 42 4.33 -18.97 -2.05
C GLU A 42 4.11 -17.88 -1.00
N PRO A 43 3.48 -18.20 0.16
CA PRO A 43 3.25 -17.25 1.24
C PRO A 43 4.54 -16.55 1.71
N GLY A 44 5.67 -17.28 1.78
CA GLY A 44 6.96 -16.75 2.21
C GLY A 44 7.45 -15.60 1.33
N ILE A 45 7.26 -15.71 0.01
CA ILE A 45 7.67 -14.67 -0.95
C ILE A 45 6.81 -13.42 -0.78
N LEU A 46 5.48 -13.59 -0.56
CA LEU A 46 4.57 -12.48 -0.28
C LEU A 46 4.98 -11.73 0.98
N PHE A 47 5.26 -12.45 2.08
CA PHE A 47 5.73 -11.84 3.32
C PHE A 47 7.08 -11.14 3.15
N MET A 48 8.05 -11.75 2.46
CA MET A 48 9.34 -11.11 2.17
C MET A 48 9.16 -9.78 1.42
N ARG A 49 8.27 -9.72 0.43
CA ARG A 49 7.96 -8.48 -0.30
C ARG A 49 7.40 -7.40 0.64
N LEU A 50 6.44 -7.75 1.49
CA LEU A 50 5.84 -6.81 2.44
C LEU A 50 6.87 -6.30 3.45
N ILE A 51 7.68 -7.20 4.03
CA ILE A 51 8.73 -6.86 4.99
C ILE A 51 9.82 -5.99 4.34
N ALA A 52 10.24 -6.30 3.11
CA ALA A 52 11.19 -5.48 2.36
C ALA A 52 10.64 -4.06 2.14
N GLY A 53 9.34 -3.93 1.81
CA GLY A 53 8.68 -2.64 1.69
C GLY A 53 8.66 -1.87 3.00
N ILE A 54 8.29 -2.51 4.11
CA ILE A 54 8.32 -1.90 5.44
C ILE A 54 9.73 -1.40 5.76
N PHE A 55 10.74 -2.21 5.48
CA PHE A 55 12.13 -1.87 5.78
C PHE A 55 12.65 -0.71 4.91
N PHE A 56 12.60 -0.83 3.58
CA PHE A 56 13.18 0.17 2.68
C PHE A 56 12.41 1.49 2.70
N LEU A 57 11.08 1.45 2.62
CA LEU A 57 10.27 2.67 2.64
C LEU A 57 10.26 3.31 4.04
N GLY A 58 10.20 2.51 5.10
CA GLY A 58 10.25 2.99 6.48
C GLY A 58 11.58 3.64 6.81
N LEU A 59 12.71 3.02 6.41
CA LEU A 59 14.04 3.60 6.62
C LEU A 59 14.22 4.92 5.84
N CYS A 60 13.72 4.97 4.60
CA CYS A 60 13.71 6.19 3.80
C CYS A 60 12.91 7.30 4.48
N THR A 61 11.68 6.98 4.91
CA THR A 61 10.78 7.91 5.62
C THR A 61 11.45 8.47 6.87
N ALA A 62 12.00 7.61 7.73
CA ALA A 62 12.66 8.02 8.96
C ALA A 62 13.88 8.93 8.67
N THR A 63 14.72 8.54 7.71
CA THR A 63 15.93 9.28 7.36
C THR A 63 15.62 10.68 6.82
N ILE A 64 14.64 10.79 5.92
CA ILE A 64 14.28 12.06 5.30
C ILE A 64 13.52 12.95 6.27
N SER A 65 12.59 12.41 7.05
CA SER A 65 11.84 13.17 8.06
C SER A 65 12.78 13.80 9.07
N ALA A 66 13.79 13.05 9.55
CA ALA A 66 14.81 13.59 10.46
C ALA A 66 15.67 14.67 9.79
N LYS A 67 16.01 14.52 8.50
CA LYS A 67 16.90 15.46 7.79
C LYS A 67 16.19 16.74 7.36
N ARG A 68 14.93 16.67 6.96
CA ARG A 68 14.15 17.79 6.43
C ARG A 68 13.27 18.47 7.47
N ASN A 69 13.27 17.98 8.72
CA ASN A 69 12.38 18.48 9.78
C ASN A 69 10.93 18.57 9.28
N ILE A 70 10.48 17.54 8.55
CA ILE A 70 9.09 17.50 8.07
C ILE A 70 8.21 17.74 9.28
N THR A 71 7.38 18.76 9.19
CA THR A 71 6.58 19.24 10.33
C THR A 71 5.77 18.10 10.91
N SER A 72 5.78 17.99 12.24
CA SER A 72 4.96 16.98 12.94
C SER A 72 3.49 17.03 12.53
N GLU A 73 3.02 18.18 12.03
CA GLU A 73 1.68 18.42 11.52
C GLU A 73 1.28 17.44 10.42
N VAL A 74 2.19 17.13 9.47
CA VAL A 74 1.91 16.15 8.40
C VAL A 74 1.63 14.75 8.98
N PHE A 75 2.25 14.44 10.12
CA PHE A 75 2.12 13.15 10.78
C PHE A 75 1.09 13.14 11.92
N THR A 76 0.53 14.32 12.28
CA THR A 76 -0.52 14.39 13.29
C THR A 76 -1.90 14.19 12.67
N PRO A 77 -2.82 13.53 13.38
CA PRO A 77 -4.20 13.40 12.92
C PRO A 77 -4.91 14.77 12.99
N ALA A 78 -5.02 15.48 11.88
CA ALA A 78 -5.70 16.76 11.78
C ALA A 78 -7.05 16.64 11.07
N TRP A 79 -8.02 15.98 11.69
CA TRP A 79 -9.32 15.68 11.06
C TRP A 79 -10.54 16.34 11.70
N CYS A 80 -10.35 17.31 12.58
CA CYS A 80 -11.48 17.81 13.39
C CYS A 80 -12.55 18.57 12.60
N GLU A 81 -12.24 19.20 11.45
CA GLU A 81 -13.20 20.09 10.77
C GLU A 81 -14.01 19.42 9.64
N TYR A 82 -13.55 18.32 9.03
CA TYR A 82 -14.16 17.71 7.82
C TYR A 82 -14.43 16.22 7.98
N GLN A 83 -14.82 15.77 9.15
CA GLN A 83 -14.99 14.35 9.47
C GLN A 83 -16.01 13.65 8.54
N THR A 84 -17.11 14.32 8.20
CA THR A 84 -18.18 13.72 7.39
C THR A 84 -17.70 13.31 6.00
N GLN A 85 -16.89 14.15 5.34
CA GLN A 85 -16.34 13.82 4.02
C GLN A 85 -15.34 12.66 4.11
N LEU A 86 -14.50 12.64 5.14
CA LEU A 86 -13.56 11.54 5.35
C LEU A 86 -14.29 10.21 5.57
N TRP A 87 -15.34 10.19 6.41
CA TRP A 87 -16.13 8.98 6.63
C TRP A 87 -16.84 8.51 5.36
N ALA A 88 -17.33 9.43 4.53
CA ALA A 88 -17.91 9.10 3.24
C ALA A 88 -16.88 8.46 2.29
N LEU A 89 -15.67 8.98 2.25
CA LEU A 89 -14.57 8.40 1.44
C LEU A 89 -14.15 7.01 1.96
N ILE A 90 -14.07 6.83 3.28
CA ILE A 90 -13.79 5.53 3.89
C ILE A 90 -14.89 4.52 3.54
N ALA A 91 -16.16 4.89 3.68
CA ALA A 91 -17.27 4.02 3.33
C ALA A 91 -17.26 3.64 1.84
N ALA A 92 -17.01 4.61 0.95
CA ALA A 92 -16.85 4.36 -0.48
C ALA A 92 -15.68 3.42 -0.76
N ALA A 93 -14.55 3.59 -0.09
CA ALA A 93 -13.38 2.72 -0.22
C ALA A 93 -13.69 1.28 0.20
N ILE A 94 -14.40 1.05 1.30
CA ILE A 94 -14.84 -0.28 1.75
C ILE A 94 -15.75 -0.93 0.68
N ILE A 95 -16.75 -0.20 0.19
CA ILE A 95 -17.68 -0.70 -0.83
C ILE A 95 -16.92 -1.07 -2.10
N MET A 96 -16.06 -0.20 -2.58
CA MET A 96 -15.28 -0.43 -3.81
C MET A 96 -14.29 -1.59 -3.66
N GLY A 97 -13.62 -1.72 -2.50
CA GLY A 97 -12.75 -2.85 -2.20
C GLY A 97 -13.51 -4.18 -2.21
N THR A 98 -14.65 -4.24 -1.55
CA THR A 98 -15.51 -5.42 -1.51
C THR A 98 -16.04 -5.79 -2.90
N LEU A 99 -16.52 -4.81 -3.67
CA LEU A 99 -17.00 -5.01 -5.05
C LEU A 99 -15.88 -5.45 -6.00
N SER A 100 -14.66 -4.95 -5.82
CA SER A 100 -13.50 -5.41 -6.59
C SER A 100 -13.21 -6.89 -6.30
N ALA A 101 -13.19 -7.27 -5.03
CA ALA A 101 -12.94 -8.65 -4.60
C ALA A 101 -14.03 -9.63 -5.04
N SER A 102 -15.30 -9.20 -5.10
CA SER A 102 -16.40 -10.07 -5.51
C SER A 102 -16.27 -10.60 -6.94
N LYS A 103 -15.49 -9.92 -7.77
CA LYS A 103 -15.17 -10.35 -9.15
C LYS A 103 -14.01 -11.36 -9.23
N GLU A 104 -13.38 -11.64 -8.11
CA GLU A 104 -12.17 -12.48 -7.98
C GLU A 104 -12.46 -13.73 -7.10
N ILE A 105 -13.68 -14.28 -7.13
CA ILE A 105 -14.00 -15.50 -6.42
C ILE A 105 -13.46 -16.69 -7.21
N PHE A 106 -12.63 -17.52 -6.57
CA PHE A 106 -12.01 -18.69 -7.18
C PHE A 106 -12.78 -19.96 -6.81
N PRO A 107 -13.05 -20.87 -7.77
CA PRO A 107 -13.67 -22.16 -7.46
C PRO A 107 -12.72 -23.01 -6.60
N ALA A 108 -13.22 -23.46 -5.46
CA ALA A 108 -12.46 -24.21 -4.45
C ALA A 108 -12.14 -25.68 -4.85
N GLU A 109 -12.57 -26.11 -6.03
CA GLU A 109 -12.68 -27.54 -6.38
C GLU A 109 -11.36 -28.31 -6.50
N ASN A 110 -10.20 -27.67 -6.53
CA ASN A 110 -8.93 -28.37 -6.79
C ASN A 110 -7.73 -27.89 -5.94
N SER A 111 -7.97 -27.32 -4.77
CA SER A 111 -6.83 -26.84 -3.97
C SER A 111 -6.06 -28.02 -3.32
N LYS A 112 -4.83 -28.23 -3.77
CA LYS A 112 -3.89 -29.22 -3.22
C LYS A 112 -3.16 -28.73 -1.97
N HIS A 113 -3.11 -27.44 -1.74
CA HIS A 113 -2.43 -26.84 -0.62
C HIS A 113 -3.40 -26.21 0.37
N SER A 114 -3.19 -26.47 1.66
CA SER A 114 -3.93 -25.83 2.74
C SER A 114 -3.03 -24.79 3.41
N LEU A 115 -3.52 -23.56 3.54
CA LEU A 115 -2.85 -22.51 4.27
C LEU A 115 -2.98 -22.75 5.79
N PRO A 116 -1.95 -22.47 6.59
CA PRO A 116 -2.05 -22.60 8.03
C PRO A 116 -3.08 -21.63 8.61
N LEU A 117 -3.74 -22.01 9.70
CA LEU A 117 -4.80 -21.24 10.35
C LEU A 117 -4.36 -19.81 10.75
N TYR A 118 -3.09 -19.63 11.11
CA TYR A 118 -2.55 -18.32 11.49
C TYR A 118 -2.25 -17.41 10.30
N PHE A 119 -2.22 -17.94 9.04
CA PHE A 119 -1.87 -17.16 7.85
C PHE A 119 -2.74 -15.92 7.67
N PRO A 120 -4.09 -15.97 7.75
CA PRO A 120 -4.94 -14.80 7.55
C PRO A 120 -4.61 -13.66 8.52
N LEU A 121 -4.46 -13.98 9.80
CA LEU A 121 -4.17 -12.97 10.82
C LEU A 121 -2.78 -12.36 10.62
N SER A 122 -1.76 -13.18 10.43
CA SER A 122 -0.39 -12.69 10.21
C SER A 122 -0.29 -11.86 8.94
N PHE A 123 -0.97 -12.28 7.87
CA PHE A 123 -1.03 -11.51 6.63
C PHE A 123 -1.67 -10.13 6.84
N ILE A 124 -2.85 -10.06 7.46
CA ILE A 124 -3.56 -8.80 7.71
C ILE A 124 -2.70 -7.85 8.57
N LEU A 125 -2.04 -8.35 9.61
CA LEU A 125 -1.17 -7.54 10.47
C LEU A 125 0.02 -6.97 9.69
N VAL A 126 0.76 -7.80 8.98
CA VAL A 126 1.93 -7.35 8.19
C VAL A 126 1.50 -6.43 7.05
N ARG A 127 0.38 -6.73 6.41
CA ARG A 127 -0.18 -5.91 5.34
C ARG A 127 -0.62 -4.53 5.83
N THR A 128 -1.27 -4.48 6.98
CA THR A 128 -1.65 -3.20 7.63
C THR A 128 -0.42 -2.35 7.91
N LEU A 129 0.61 -2.93 8.53
CA LEU A 129 1.87 -2.21 8.81
C LEU A 129 2.55 -1.75 7.52
N PHE A 130 2.60 -2.61 6.49
CA PHE A 130 3.14 -2.25 5.18
C PHE A 130 2.40 -1.05 4.59
N LEU A 131 1.07 -1.04 4.58
CA LEU A 131 0.27 0.05 4.01
C LEU A 131 0.45 1.37 4.78
N ILE A 132 0.55 1.31 6.10
CA ILE A 132 0.86 2.50 6.91
C ILE A 132 2.21 3.09 6.51
N VAL A 133 3.28 2.29 6.48
CA VAL A 133 4.62 2.73 6.10
C VAL A 133 4.65 3.21 4.65
N TYR A 134 3.93 2.53 3.77
CA TYR A 134 3.80 2.87 2.36
C TYR A 134 3.19 4.27 2.17
N GLU A 135 2.11 4.60 2.87
CA GLU A 135 1.51 5.94 2.78
C GLU A 135 2.37 7.01 3.46
N PHE A 136 3.04 6.69 4.58
CA PHE A 136 4.01 7.60 5.17
C PHE A 136 5.13 7.95 4.18
N PHE A 137 5.60 7.00 3.39
CA PHE A 137 6.59 7.28 2.35
C PHE A 137 6.01 8.14 1.23
N PHE A 138 4.91 7.71 0.59
CA PHE A 138 4.37 8.39 -0.59
C PHE A 138 3.73 9.73 -0.24
N ARG A 139 2.85 9.77 0.74
CA ARG A 139 2.03 10.97 1.08
C ARG A 139 2.62 11.77 2.21
N GLY A 140 3.33 11.14 3.11
CA GLY A 140 4.02 11.84 4.19
C GLY A 140 5.32 12.50 3.73
N VAL A 141 6.19 11.77 3.04
CA VAL A 141 7.52 12.26 2.67
C VAL A 141 7.57 12.73 1.22
N VAL A 142 7.34 11.84 0.25
CA VAL A 142 7.55 12.18 -1.17
C VAL A 142 6.68 13.34 -1.60
N LEU A 143 5.37 13.30 -1.28
CA LEU A 143 4.43 14.34 -1.70
C LEU A 143 4.78 15.69 -1.06
N PHE A 144 4.89 15.78 0.26
CA PHE A 144 5.08 17.07 0.94
C PHE A 144 6.47 17.67 0.71
N VAL A 145 7.54 16.86 0.64
CA VAL A 145 8.88 17.35 0.25
C VAL A 145 8.85 17.94 -1.17
N MET A 146 8.16 17.26 -2.09
CA MET A 146 8.07 17.77 -3.46
C MET A 146 7.13 18.96 -3.60
N ILE A 147 6.09 19.07 -2.79
CA ILE A 147 5.24 20.29 -2.75
C ILE A 147 6.07 21.48 -2.33
N GLU A 148 6.87 21.34 -1.29
CA GLU A 148 7.77 22.40 -0.80
C GLU A 148 8.80 22.82 -1.86
N ASP A 149 9.41 21.85 -2.53
CA ASP A 149 10.54 22.10 -3.43
C ASP A 149 10.11 22.44 -4.88
N LEU A 150 9.01 21.87 -5.39
CA LEU A 150 8.63 21.88 -6.81
C LEU A 150 7.20 22.37 -7.08
N GLY A 151 6.43 22.62 -6.03
CA GLY A 151 5.01 22.98 -6.10
C GLY A 151 4.07 21.79 -6.29
N VAL A 152 2.78 22.04 -6.03
CA VAL A 152 1.73 21.01 -5.90
C VAL A 152 1.58 20.15 -7.16
N ILE A 153 1.49 20.77 -8.34
CA ILE A 153 1.23 20.05 -9.59
C ILE A 153 2.35 19.05 -9.89
N THR A 154 3.61 19.51 -9.82
CA THR A 154 4.78 18.67 -10.10
C THR A 154 4.88 17.56 -9.07
N ALA A 155 4.64 17.85 -7.78
CA ALA A 155 4.67 16.88 -6.69
C ALA A 155 3.65 15.76 -6.90
N VAL A 156 2.40 16.10 -7.24
CA VAL A 156 1.34 15.12 -7.51
C VAL A 156 1.71 14.27 -8.73
N MET A 157 2.18 14.87 -9.83
CA MET A 157 2.56 14.13 -11.04
C MET A 157 3.69 13.13 -10.77
N VAL A 158 4.75 13.55 -10.09
CA VAL A 158 5.87 12.66 -9.76
C VAL A 158 5.41 11.55 -8.79
N ASN A 159 4.61 11.91 -7.77
CA ASN A 159 4.06 10.95 -6.83
C ASN A 159 3.24 9.88 -7.54
N LEU A 160 2.36 10.27 -8.48
CA LEU A 160 1.55 9.34 -9.27
C LEU A 160 2.40 8.42 -10.16
N ILE A 161 3.44 8.94 -10.80
CA ILE A 161 4.36 8.12 -11.62
C ILE A 161 5.06 7.07 -10.76
N LEU A 162 5.62 7.48 -9.62
CA LEU A 162 6.25 6.55 -8.69
C LEU A 162 5.25 5.52 -8.16
N TYR A 163 4.06 5.95 -7.74
CA TYR A 163 3.02 5.08 -7.22
C TYR A 163 2.52 4.07 -8.26
N ALA A 164 2.24 4.52 -9.48
CA ALA A 164 1.76 3.65 -10.56
C ALA A 164 2.82 2.65 -11.02
N SER A 165 4.11 3.00 -10.97
CA SER A 165 5.18 2.11 -11.40
C SER A 165 5.36 0.86 -10.51
N ILE A 166 4.93 0.91 -9.25
CA ILE A 166 4.87 -0.27 -8.37
C ILE A 166 3.84 -1.29 -8.86
N HIS A 167 2.75 -0.81 -9.46
CA HIS A 167 1.67 -1.64 -10.00
C HIS A 167 1.88 -2.03 -11.47
N TRP A 168 3.09 -1.83 -11.99
CA TRP A 168 3.41 -2.10 -13.41
C TRP A 168 3.21 -3.57 -13.81
N PHE A 169 3.38 -4.48 -12.87
CA PHE A 169 3.32 -5.93 -13.10
C PHE A 169 1.89 -6.48 -13.24
N ASP A 170 0.85 -5.72 -12.87
CA ASP A 170 -0.55 -6.08 -13.04
C ASP A 170 -1.31 -4.97 -13.77
N ASN A 171 -1.83 -5.27 -14.97
CA ASN A 171 -2.53 -4.29 -15.80
C ASN A 171 -3.81 -3.73 -15.12
N ARG A 172 -4.52 -4.55 -14.34
CA ARG A 172 -5.73 -4.11 -13.63
C ARG A 172 -5.38 -3.16 -12.48
N GLU A 173 -4.37 -3.52 -11.69
CA GLU A 173 -3.90 -2.69 -10.59
C GLU A 173 -3.29 -1.38 -11.07
N ARG A 174 -2.63 -1.37 -12.23
CA ARG A 174 -1.99 -0.17 -12.80
C ARG A 174 -2.99 0.97 -13.05
N TYR A 175 -4.12 0.69 -13.69
CA TYR A 175 -5.14 1.72 -13.94
C TYR A 175 -5.84 2.14 -12.65
N GLY A 176 -6.18 1.18 -11.79
CA GLY A 176 -6.77 1.45 -10.48
C GLY A 176 -5.85 2.27 -9.58
N SER A 177 -4.53 2.03 -9.63
CA SER A 177 -3.55 2.76 -8.82
C SER A 177 -3.46 4.24 -9.19
N VAL A 178 -3.59 4.61 -10.47
CA VAL A 178 -3.59 6.02 -10.87
C VAL A 178 -4.78 6.76 -10.24
N ILE A 179 -5.98 6.19 -10.34
CA ILE A 179 -7.19 6.79 -9.76
C ILE A 179 -7.08 6.86 -8.24
N MET A 180 -6.68 5.76 -7.60
CA MET A 180 -6.47 5.74 -6.15
C MET A 180 -5.38 6.74 -5.74
N GLY A 181 -4.28 6.80 -6.49
CA GLY A 181 -3.18 7.73 -6.24
C GLY A 181 -3.62 9.19 -6.23
N ILE A 182 -4.49 9.59 -7.16
CA ILE A 182 -5.08 10.95 -7.21
C ILE A 182 -5.90 11.19 -5.93
N ILE A 183 -6.82 10.29 -5.59
CA ILE A 183 -7.68 10.42 -4.41
C ILE A 183 -6.84 10.55 -3.13
N LEU A 184 -5.78 9.76 -2.99
CA LEU A 184 -4.92 9.79 -1.82
C LEU A 184 -4.04 11.05 -1.74
N CYS A 185 -3.54 11.56 -2.89
CA CYS A 185 -2.84 12.84 -2.92
C CYS A 185 -3.77 14.00 -2.56
N GLU A 186 -4.95 14.07 -3.17
CA GLU A 186 -5.98 15.07 -2.87
C GLU A 186 -6.37 15.05 -1.37
N ALA A 187 -6.65 13.86 -0.82
CA ALA A 187 -6.96 13.72 0.59
C ALA A 187 -5.82 14.24 1.48
N SER A 188 -4.56 13.86 1.19
CA SER A 188 -3.41 14.32 1.98
C SER A 188 -3.23 15.84 1.92
N ILE A 189 -3.38 16.44 0.72
CA ILE A 189 -3.25 17.89 0.54
C ILE A 189 -4.40 18.63 1.21
N TYR A 190 -5.64 18.16 1.03
CA TYR A 190 -6.83 18.81 1.60
C TYR A 190 -6.80 18.84 3.14
N TYR A 191 -6.42 17.73 3.76
CA TYR A 191 -6.34 17.61 5.22
C TYR A 191 -4.96 18.01 5.79
N GLN A 192 -3.99 18.39 4.94
CA GLN A 192 -2.61 18.68 5.34
C GLN A 192 -2.00 17.57 6.22
N SER A 193 -2.37 16.31 5.96
CA SER A 193 -2.00 15.16 6.79
C SER A 193 -1.98 13.87 5.97
N VAL A 194 -1.10 12.94 6.36
CA VAL A 194 -1.01 11.61 5.74
C VAL A 194 -2.14 10.66 6.18
N TRP A 195 -2.76 10.91 7.34
CA TRP A 195 -3.71 9.98 7.94
C TRP A 195 -4.97 9.71 7.12
N PRO A 196 -5.60 10.70 6.45
CA PRO A 196 -6.72 10.44 5.55
C PRO A 196 -6.35 9.45 4.43
N ALA A 197 -5.18 9.59 3.83
CA ALA A 197 -4.72 8.65 2.81
C ALA A 197 -4.53 7.24 3.39
N ILE A 198 -3.92 7.12 4.58
CA ILE A 198 -3.78 5.84 5.28
C ILE A 198 -5.14 5.19 5.50
N LEU A 199 -6.11 5.91 6.06
CA LEU A 199 -7.43 5.36 6.36
C LEU A 199 -8.19 4.93 5.11
N ILE A 200 -8.19 5.75 4.05
CA ILE A 200 -8.85 5.42 2.79
C ILE A 200 -8.20 4.20 2.14
N HIS A 201 -6.86 4.16 2.06
CA HIS A 201 -6.15 3.04 1.44
C HIS A 201 -6.28 1.75 2.23
N LEU A 202 -6.15 1.79 3.57
CA LEU A 202 -6.39 0.63 4.43
C LEU A 202 -7.82 0.10 4.26
N SER A 203 -8.81 1.01 4.25
CA SER A 203 -10.21 0.61 4.09
C SER A 203 -10.48 -0.10 2.77
N PHE A 204 -9.90 0.39 1.67
CA PHE A 204 -10.01 -0.25 0.36
C PHE A 204 -9.29 -1.60 0.32
N ALA A 205 -8.01 -1.62 0.69
CA ALA A 205 -7.17 -2.81 0.54
C ALA A 205 -7.61 -3.93 1.50
N LEU A 206 -7.86 -3.60 2.78
CA LEU A 206 -8.25 -4.62 3.75
C LEU A 206 -9.65 -5.17 3.50
N SER A 207 -10.61 -4.35 3.06
CA SER A 207 -11.95 -4.86 2.70
C SER A 207 -11.87 -5.82 1.52
N HIS A 208 -11.05 -5.52 0.50
CA HIS A 208 -10.78 -6.42 -0.62
C HIS A 208 -10.15 -7.74 -0.16
N GLU A 209 -9.06 -7.67 0.60
CA GLU A 209 -8.29 -8.85 1.00
C GLU A 209 -9.04 -9.72 2.02
N ILE A 210 -9.73 -9.12 2.99
CA ILE A 210 -10.58 -9.84 3.95
C ILE A 210 -11.73 -10.55 3.22
N PHE A 211 -12.37 -9.89 2.25
CA PHE A 211 -13.43 -10.52 1.46
C PHE A 211 -12.91 -11.74 0.69
N LEU A 212 -11.72 -11.63 0.06
CA LEU A 212 -11.09 -12.77 -0.63
C LEU A 212 -10.80 -13.92 0.34
N ILE A 213 -10.24 -13.64 1.52
CA ILE A 213 -9.94 -14.67 2.54
C ILE A 213 -11.22 -15.36 3.01
N ILE A 214 -12.29 -14.58 3.28
CA ILE A 214 -13.57 -15.11 3.76
C ILE A 214 -14.21 -16.04 2.73
N ASN A 215 -14.18 -15.67 1.46
CA ASN A 215 -14.82 -16.47 0.40
C ASN A 215 -13.97 -17.68 -0.03
N ASN A 216 -12.71 -17.72 0.35
CA ASN A 216 -11.81 -18.85 0.09
C ASN A 216 -11.40 -19.61 1.37
N LYS A 217 -12.28 -19.65 2.38
CA LYS A 217 -12.02 -20.33 3.67
C LYS A 217 -11.69 -21.82 3.55
N SER A 218 -12.14 -22.49 2.50
CA SER A 218 -11.84 -23.91 2.23
C SER A 218 -10.34 -24.18 2.06
N LEU A 219 -9.55 -23.16 1.70
CA LEU A 219 -8.10 -23.23 1.55
C LEU A 219 -7.36 -23.14 2.90
N ILE A 220 -8.05 -22.77 3.97
CA ILE A 220 -7.46 -22.60 5.30
C ILE A 220 -7.66 -23.88 6.09
N LYS A 221 -6.58 -24.54 6.46
CA LYS A 221 -6.61 -25.79 7.20
C LYS A 221 -7.27 -25.61 8.56
N LYS A 222 -8.34 -26.33 8.83
CA LYS A 222 -8.80 -26.55 10.22
C LYS A 222 -7.77 -27.45 10.91
N SER A 223 -6.91 -26.90 11.75
CA SER A 223 -5.86 -27.63 12.47
C SER A 223 -6.39 -28.32 13.71
N TRP A 224 -7.49 -29.09 13.65
CA TRP A 224 -7.97 -29.93 14.74
C TRP A 224 -8.64 -31.17 14.12
N SER A 225 -7.85 -32.11 13.68
CA SER A 225 -8.25 -33.52 13.55
C SER A 225 -7.05 -34.38 13.91
#